data_c6ecd340f031b3167a78d665e4ae68c0
#
_entry.id   c6ecd340f031b3167a78d665e4ae68c0
#
_cell.length_a   1.000
_cell.length_b   1.000
_cell.length_c   1.000
_cell.angle_alpha   90.00
_cell.angle_beta   90.00
_cell.angle_gamma   90.00
#
_symmetry.space_group_name_H-M   'P 1'
#
loop_
_entity.id
_entity.type
_entity.pdbx_description
1 polymer ?
#
loop_
_entity_poly.entity_id
_entity_poly.type
_entity_poly.pdbx_seq_one_letter_code
_entity_poly.pdbx_strand_id
1 'polypeptide(L)'
;MDWRLPALLALATALAATAACGQSPAAPAKPARLALVIGNAAYKDAPLPNPVNDAADMAKALEASGFTVMKRENASLREMHLALREFGDKLGRQSTGLVYFAGHGLQVRGRNYLLPVDADIAREDEVAFSALDVAAVMEKLDSAKNPVNIVILDACRNNPFGNRLQVNAKGLAPIDAPPGTFIAFATAPGSTAADGAGRNGLYTQHLVQAIAKPGLPIEEVFKAVRAGVRKDSKNAQVPWESTSLETTFAFHEAPLPKPPPVAVAAAKPAAQAPSPRRSLPLAAPPAFNVGDTWNYRITNMLDQTQRQGQMRVKAIKGDEVFYANGNIGDMVGNMSRVVRQGGTVEEMHPSNHFYLFPMRTGAAWDLTSVQMIGQRTYDLKVNLKVGAEEEVDTAMGKMRGLRVERVTHWKARDGKGAGVNTWTYWYNANVKRMILGETTTVTDAGKVLQHERHELASYELK
;
A
#
# COMPACT_ATOMS: atom_id res chain seq x y z
N MET A 1 -90.04 -18.55 -24.22
CA MET A 1 -90.06 -19.73 -25.10
C MET A 1 -88.63 -20.01 -25.44
N ASP A 2 -88.23 -21.19 -25.02
CA ASP A 2 -87.09 -22.09 -25.35
C ASP A 2 -85.73 -21.67 -24.87
N TRP A 3 -85.32 -22.20 -23.85
CA TRP A 3 -84.69 -23.44 -23.38
C TRP A 3 -83.70 -24.03 -24.33
N ARG A 4 -82.41 -23.97 -23.93
CA ARG A 4 -81.48 -25.15 -23.91
C ARG A 4 -80.16 -24.85 -23.22
N LEU A 5 -79.91 -25.51 -22.10
CA LEU A 5 -78.69 -25.91 -21.43
C LEU A 5 -78.17 -27.19 -22.13
N PRO A 6 -76.98 -27.73 -21.76
CA PRO A 6 -75.61 -27.27 -21.51
C PRO A 6 -74.56 -28.11 -22.30
N ALA A 7 -73.34 -27.68 -22.29
CA ALA A 7 -72.21 -28.60 -22.54
C ALA A 7 -71.06 -28.31 -21.62
N LEU A 8 -70.84 -29.19 -20.67
CA LEU A 8 -69.63 -29.32 -19.86
C LEU A 8 -68.45 -29.58 -20.74
N LEU A 9 -67.41 -28.70 -20.73
CA LEU A 9 -66.11 -28.99 -21.22
C LEU A 9 -65.13 -28.97 -20.05
N ALA A 10 -64.67 -30.16 -19.66
CA ALA A 10 -63.60 -30.35 -18.68
C ALA A 10 -62.27 -29.89 -19.28
N LEU A 11 -61.70 -28.84 -18.72
CA LEU A 11 -60.38 -28.37 -19.09
C LEU A 11 -59.35 -29.01 -18.14
N ALA A 12 -58.60 -29.97 -18.65
CA ALA A 12 -57.45 -30.57 -17.95
C ALA A 12 -56.33 -29.57 -17.90
N THR A 13 -56.02 -29.05 -16.71
CA THR A 13 -54.84 -28.22 -16.42
C THR A 13 -53.61 -29.12 -16.36
N ALA A 14 -52.79 -29.11 -17.40
CA ALA A 14 -51.47 -29.69 -17.39
C ALA A 14 -50.53 -28.75 -16.59
N LEU A 15 -50.07 -29.18 -15.40
CA LEU A 15 -49.05 -28.55 -14.63
C LEU A 15 -47.69 -28.75 -15.36
N ALA A 16 -47.23 -27.74 -16.09
CA ALA A 16 -45.88 -27.71 -16.60
C ALA A 16 -44.96 -27.26 -15.43
N ALA A 17 -44.25 -28.22 -14.84
CA ALA A 17 -43.17 -27.95 -13.92
C ALA A 17 -42.00 -27.34 -14.69
N THR A 18 -41.86 -26.01 -14.67
CA THR A 18 -40.63 -25.34 -15.15
C THR A 18 -39.52 -25.63 -14.16
N ALA A 19 -38.59 -26.51 -14.54
CA ALA A 19 -37.32 -26.66 -13.84
C ALA A 19 -36.55 -25.34 -13.94
N ALA A 20 -36.59 -24.54 -12.86
CA ALA A 20 -35.70 -23.40 -12.68
C ALA A 20 -34.27 -23.95 -12.58
N CYS A 21 -33.51 -23.94 -13.69
CA CYS A 21 -32.07 -24.09 -13.67
C CYS A 21 -31.51 -22.96 -12.81
N GLY A 22 -31.17 -23.27 -11.55
CA GLY A 22 -30.44 -22.38 -10.69
C GLY A 22 -29.10 -22.06 -11.31
N GLN A 23 -28.95 -20.88 -11.89
CA GLN A 23 -27.66 -20.33 -12.23
C GLN A 23 -26.92 -20.12 -10.91
N SER A 24 -25.91 -20.95 -10.64
CA SER A 24 -24.93 -20.65 -9.58
C SER A 24 -24.41 -19.23 -9.81
N PRO A 25 -24.33 -18.39 -8.77
CA PRO A 25 -23.75 -17.08 -8.91
C PRO A 25 -22.33 -17.24 -9.47
N ALA A 26 -22.07 -16.61 -10.62
CA ALA A 26 -20.74 -16.58 -11.21
C ALA A 26 -19.75 -16.06 -10.17
N ALA A 27 -18.64 -16.76 -9.97
CA ALA A 27 -17.57 -16.30 -9.10
C ALA A 27 -17.21 -14.86 -9.50
N PRO A 28 -16.96 -13.96 -8.52
CA PRO A 28 -16.63 -12.57 -8.82
C PRO A 28 -15.44 -12.54 -9.78
N ALA A 29 -15.59 -11.83 -10.89
CA ALA A 29 -14.54 -11.68 -11.89
C ALA A 29 -13.29 -11.11 -11.22
N LYS A 30 -12.12 -11.72 -11.47
CA LYS A 30 -10.85 -11.18 -10.94
C LYS A 30 -10.67 -9.74 -11.42
N PRO A 31 -10.17 -8.83 -10.55
CA PRO A 31 -9.88 -7.46 -10.95
C PRO A 31 -9.00 -7.42 -12.20
N ALA A 32 -9.38 -6.63 -13.19
CA ALA A 32 -8.58 -6.47 -14.40
C ALA A 32 -7.21 -5.88 -14.06
N ARG A 33 -6.14 -6.43 -14.63
CA ARG A 33 -4.77 -5.93 -14.48
C ARG A 33 -4.32 -5.33 -15.80
N LEU A 34 -3.96 -4.06 -15.83
CA LEU A 34 -3.53 -3.34 -17.02
C LEU A 34 -2.14 -2.75 -16.81
N ALA A 35 -1.24 -2.93 -17.77
CA ALA A 35 0.11 -2.38 -17.72
C ALA A 35 0.44 -1.58 -18.98
N LEU A 36 1.06 -0.40 -18.79
CA LEU A 36 1.75 0.36 -19.83
C LEU A 36 3.25 0.18 -19.63
N VAL A 37 3.92 -0.38 -20.63
CA VAL A 37 5.36 -0.68 -20.60
C VAL A 37 6.04 0.10 -21.74
N ILE A 38 6.98 0.98 -21.39
CA ILE A 38 7.71 1.82 -22.35
C ILE A 38 9.21 1.56 -22.21
N GLY A 39 9.89 1.25 -23.33
CA GLY A 39 11.33 1.09 -23.40
C GLY A 39 11.93 1.99 -24.50
N ASN A 40 12.63 3.03 -24.10
CA ASN A 40 13.26 4.00 -24.99
C ASN A 40 14.78 3.83 -24.99
N ALA A 41 15.33 3.43 -26.13
CA ALA A 41 16.74 3.13 -26.34
C ALA A 41 17.40 3.98 -27.45
N ALA A 42 16.65 4.27 -28.53
CA ALA A 42 17.17 4.88 -29.75
C ALA A 42 17.25 6.40 -29.67
N TYR A 43 17.87 6.92 -28.60
CA TYR A 43 18.13 8.36 -28.47
C TYR A 43 19.23 8.82 -29.44
N LYS A 44 19.06 10.00 -30.01
CA LYS A 44 19.99 10.55 -31.01
C LYS A 44 21.41 10.74 -30.47
N ASP A 45 21.54 11.32 -29.28
CA ASP A 45 22.83 11.73 -28.74
C ASP A 45 23.40 10.75 -27.69
N ALA A 46 22.58 9.94 -27.07
CA ALA A 46 22.98 9.01 -26.02
C ALA A 46 22.13 7.73 -26.06
N PRO A 47 22.30 6.87 -27.07
CA PRO A 47 21.54 5.62 -27.17
C PRO A 47 21.87 4.69 -26.02
N LEU A 48 20.86 3.91 -25.57
CA LEU A 48 20.97 2.95 -24.47
C LEU A 48 20.84 1.52 -25.02
N PRO A 49 21.65 0.54 -24.53
CA PRO A 49 21.63 -0.81 -25.07
C PRO A 49 20.42 -1.64 -24.63
N ASN A 50 19.89 -1.42 -23.42
CA ASN A 50 19.01 -2.37 -22.74
C ASN A 50 17.51 -2.02 -22.71
N PRO A 51 17.02 -0.76 -22.75
CA PRO A 51 15.63 -0.42 -22.46
C PRO A 51 14.57 -1.16 -23.28
N VAL A 52 14.84 -1.46 -24.55
CA VAL A 52 13.92 -2.22 -25.41
C VAL A 52 13.84 -3.68 -24.95
N ASN A 53 14.96 -4.28 -24.57
CA ASN A 53 14.99 -5.63 -24.02
C ASN A 53 14.32 -5.68 -22.66
N ASP A 54 14.55 -4.66 -21.81
CA ASP A 54 13.94 -4.53 -20.50
C ASP A 54 12.41 -4.44 -20.60
N ALA A 55 11.92 -3.60 -21.51
CA ALA A 55 10.50 -3.51 -21.79
C ALA A 55 9.89 -4.81 -22.32
N ALA A 56 10.62 -5.52 -23.19
CA ALA A 56 10.15 -6.79 -23.74
C ALA A 56 10.06 -7.89 -22.67
N ASP A 57 11.07 -8.02 -21.80
CA ASP A 57 11.11 -9.05 -20.79
C ASP A 57 10.17 -8.69 -19.59
N MET A 58 10.03 -7.41 -19.27
CA MET A 58 9.04 -6.93 -18.31
C MET A 58 7.62 -7.16 -18.79
N ALA A 59 7.32 -6.90 -20.07
CA ALA A 59 6.01 -7.19 -20.65
C ALA A 59 5.64 -8.67 -20.50
N LYS A 60 6.56 -9.59 -20.85
CA LYS A 60 6.36 -11.04 -20.69
C LYS A 60 6.11 -11.44 -19.24
N ALA A 61 6.86 -10.87 -18.28
CA ALA A 61 6.69 -11.16 -16.86
C ALA A 61 5.33 -10.68 -16.34
N LEU A 62 4.87 -9.52 -16.80
CA LEU A 62 3.57 -8.96 -16.45
C LEU A 62 2.41 -9.74 -17.10
N GLU A 63 2.53 -10.15 -18.37
CA GLU A 63 1.55 -11.03 -19.03
C GLU A 63 1.40 -12.36 -18.29
N ALA A 64 2.52 -12.99 -17.90
CA ALA A 64 2.53 -14.19 -17.07
C ALA A 64 1.87 -13.96 -15.69
N SER A 65 1.89 -12.73 -15.18
CA SER A 65 1.22 -12.30 -13.95
C SER A 65 -0.25 -11.88 -14.13
N GLY A 66 -0.81 -12.09 -15.34
CA GLY A 66 -2.20 -11.81 -15.67
C GLY A 66 -2.51 -10.35 -16.01
N PHE A 67 -1.51 -9.55 -16.38
CA PHE A 67 -1.73 -8.22 -16.92
C PHE A 67 -2.03 -8.24 -18.41
N THR A 68 -2.95 -7.39 -18.83
CA THR A 68 -3.06 -6.96 -20.23
C THR A 68 -2.01 -5.86 -20.45
N VAL A 69 -1.02 -6.12 -21.33
CA VAL A 69 0.14 -5.23 -21.50
C VAL A 69 0.01 -4.40 -22.76
N MET A 70 0.17 -3.10 -22.62
CA MET A 70 0.33 -2.12 -23.69
C MET A 70 1.81 -1.74 -23.77
N LYS A 71 2.54 -2.34 -24.72
CA LYS A 71 3.98 -2.09 -24.89
C LYS A 71 4.24 -1.01 -25.94
N ARG A 72 5.23 -0.12 -25.66
CA ARG A 72 5.79 0.84 -26.60
C ARG A 72 7.31 0.79 -26.56
N GLU A 73 7.93 0.82 -27.71
CA GLU A 73 9.39 0.79 -27.87
C GLU A 73 9.82 2.00 -28.68
N ASN A 74 10.85 2.70 -28.23
CA ASN A 74 11.38 3.90 -28.89
C ASN A 74 10.31 4.94 -29.22
N ALA A 75 9.48 5.22 -28.25
CA ALA A 75 8.34 6.11 -28.41
C ALA A 75 8.75 7.59 -28.44
N SER A 76 8.20 8.34 -29.38
CA SER A 76 8.19 9.79 -29.42
C SER A 76 7.35 10.36 -28.28
N LEU A 77 7.49 11.67 -28.00
CA LEU A 77 6.67 12.35 -26.99
C LEU A 77 5.16 12.20 -27.26
N ARG A 78 4.77 12.35 -28.52
CA ARG A 78 3.37 12.19 -28.95
C ARG A 78 2.87 10.77 -28.66
N GLU A 79 3.68 9.74 -28.98
CA GLU A 79 3.30 8.34 -28.77
C GLU A 79 3.21 8.01 -27.27
N MET A 80 4.11 8.56 -26.43
CA MET A 80 4.04 8.39 -24.98
C MET A 80 2.74 8.99 -24.42
N HIS A 81 2.35 10.19 -24.83
CA HIS A 81 1.10 10.83 -24.41
C HIS A 81 -0.14 10.05 -24.88
N LEU A 82 -0.14 9.57 -26.14
CA LEU A 82 -1.25 8.78 -26.66
C LEU A 82 -1.36 7.44 -25.91
N ALA A 83 -0.25 6.77 -25.63
CA ALA A 83 -0.24 5.54 -24.87
C ALA A 83 -0.72 5.73 -23.42
N LEU A 84 -0.30 6.81 -22.76
CA LEU A 84 -0.78 7.15 -21.41
C LEU A 84 -2.28 7.45 -21.39
N ARG A 85 -2.80 8.16 -22.41
CA ARG A 85 -4.23 8.43 -22.56
C ARG A 85 -4.99 7.12 -22.76
N GLU A 86 -4.58 6.29 -23.75
CA GLU A 86 -5.22 5.01 -24.04
C GLU A 86 -5.22 4.08 -22.80
N PHE A 87 -4.11 4.06 -22.06
CA PHE A 87 -3.98 3.33 -20.81
C PHE A 87 -4.99 3.82 -19.77
N GLY A 88 -5.08 5.13 -19.54
CA GLY A 88 -6.01 5.71 -18.59
C GLY A 88 -7.48 5.46 -18.95
N ASP A 89 -7.84 5.50 -20.25
CA ASP A 89 -9.19 5.26 -20.73
C ASP A 89 -9.64 3.80 -20.51
N LYS A 90 -8.68 2.86 -20.40
CA LYS A 90 -8.93 1.43 -20.12
C LYS A 90 -8.93 1.10 -18.63
N LEU A 91 -8.42 1.98 -17.75
CA LEU A 91 -8.43 1.75 -16.31
C LEU A 91 -9.84 1.89 -15.75
N GLY A 92 -10.25 0.94 -14.91
CA GLY A 92 -11.50 0.95 -14.20
C GLY A 92 -11.31 0.97 -12.68
N ARG A 93 -12.35 1.36 -11.96
CA ARG A 93 -12.34 1.48 -10.48
C ARG A 93 -11.93 0.21 -9.73
N GLN A 94 -12.00 -0.97 -10.34
CA GLN A 94 -11.62 -2.25 -9.73
C GLN A 94 -10.36 -2.85 -10.37
N SER A 95 -9.65 -2.08 -11.21
CA SER A 95 -8.46 -2.57 -11.89
C SER A 95 -7.18 -2.31 -11.08
N THR A 96 -6.12 -3.04 -11.43
CA THR A 96 -4.75 -2.70 -11.04
C THR A 96 -4.08 -2.03 -12.23
N GLY A 97 -3.57 -0.82 -12.04
CA GLY A 97 -2.81 -0.09 -13.04
C GLY A 97 -1.31 -0.20 -12.80
N LEU A 98 -0.51 -0.50 -13.83
CA LEU A 98 0.95 -0.50 -13.74
C LEU A 98 1.56 0.30 -14.89
N VAL A 99 2.50 1.18 -14.58
CA VAL A 99 3.33 1.88 -15.57
C VAL A 99 4.79 1.51 -15.32
N TYR A 100 5.46 0.98 -16.34
CA TYR A 100 6.89 0.72 -16.34
C TYR A 100 7.56 1.55 -17.43
N PHE A 101 8.66 2.22 -17.08
CA PHE A 101 9.47 2.96 -18.02
C PHE A 101 10.95 2.58 -17.86
N ALA A 102 11.61 2.24 -18.98
CA ALA A 102 13.05 2.09 -19.09
C ALA A 102 13.59 3.09 -20.12
N GLY A 103 14.62 3.88 -19.74
CA GLY A 103 15.17 4.91 -20.62
C GLY A 103 15.85 6.04 -19.85
N HIS A 104 16.05 7.18 -20.51
CA HIS A 104 16.55 8.38 -19.86
C HIS A 104 15.47 9.11 -19.07
N GLY A 105 15.83 9.59 -17.88
CA GLY A 105 15.03 10.47 -17.07
C GLY A 105 15.79 11.70 -16.62
N LEU A 106 15.08 12.79 -16.45
CA LEU A 106 15.63 14.06 -15.94
C LEU A 106 14.85 14.56 -14.75
N GLN A 107 15.55 15.24 -13.85
CA GLN A 107 14.93 16.04 -12.79
C GLN A 107 15.19 17.52 -13.06
N VAL A 108 14.13 18.32 -13.12
CA VAL A 108 14.20 19.77 -13.26
C VAL A 108 13.31 20.42 -12.21
N ARG A 109 13.86 21.29 -11.35
CA ARG A 109 13.14 22.00 -10.29
C ARG A 109 12.28 21.11 -9.40
N GLY A 110 12.78 19.93 -9.06
CA GLY A 110 12.10 18.94 -8.22
C GLY A 110 11.04 18.10 -8.95
N ARG A 111 10.84 18.26 -10.26
CA ARG A 111 9.93 17.45 -11.08
C ARG A 111 10.70 16.43 -11.90
N ASN A 112 10.13 15.27 -12.09
CA ASN A 112 10.71 14.17 -12.85
C ASN A 112 10.09 14.07 -14.24
N TYR A 113 10.95 13.91 -15.24
CA TYR A 113 10.56 13.83 -16.65
C TYR A 113 11.15 12.58 -17.29
N LEU A 114 10.36 11.88 -18.08
CA LEU A 114 10.74 10.71 -18.87
C LEU A 114 10.99 11.16 -20.31
N LEU A 115 12.18 10.86 -20.83
CA LEU A 115 12.57 11.35 -22.15
C LEU A 115 12.02 10.44 -23.25
N PRO A 116 11.37 11.01 -24.27
CA PRO A 116 11.07 10.32 -25.52
C PRO A 116 12.34 10.23 -26.38
N VAL A 117 12.34 9.37 -27.40
CA VAL A 117 13.52 9.20 -28.27
C VAL A 117 13.76 10.40 -29.20
N ASP A 118 12.73 11.20 -29.46
CA ASP A 118 12.78 12.42 -30.26
C ASP A 118 13.05 13.69 -29.43
N ALA A 119 13.44 13.55 -28.16
CA ALA A 119 13.77 14.70 -27.32
C ALA A 119 15.01 15.42 -27.88
N ASP A 120 14.86 16.71 -28.17
CA ASP A 120 15.93 17.64 -28.50
C ASP A 120 15.81 18.86 -27.57
N ILE A 121 16.65 18.88 -26.54
CA ILE A 121 16.56 19.83 -25.44
C ILE A 121 17.91 20.54 -25.31
N ALA A 122 17.89 21.83 -25.48
CA ALA A 122 19.07 22.70 -25.33
C ALA A 122 19.01 23.53 -24.03
N ARG A 123 17.81 23.78 -23.49
CA ARG A 123 17.59 24.65 -22.33
C ARG A 123 16.68 23.99 -21.30
N GLU A 124 16.88 24.32 -20.04
CA GLU A 124 16.10 23.75 -18.92
C GLU A 124 14.58 24.05 -19.04
N ASP A 125 14.21 25.22 -19.54
CA ASP A 125 12.84 25.63 -19.72
C ASP A 125 12.08 24.85 -20.83
N GLU A 126 12.81 24.17 -21.72
CA GLU A 126 12.25 23.35 -22.80
C GLU A 126 11.85 21.93 -22.30
N VAL A 127 12.40 21.46 -21.18
CA VAL A 127 12.20 20.09 -20.68
C VAL A 127 10.71 19.78 -20.49
N ALA A 128 9.94 20.72 -19.92
CA ALA A 128 8.52 20.52 -19.65
C ALA A 128 7.66 20.36 -20.93
N PHE A 129 8.15 20.81 -22.08
CA PHE A 129 7.48 20.71 -23.37
C PHE A 129 7.98 19.55 -24.24
N SER A 130 9.16 19.03 -23.92
CA SER A 130 9.88 18.04 -24.74
C SER A 130 10.01 16.65 -24.05
N ALA A 131 9.42 16.48 -22.86
CA ALA A 131 9.47 15.24 -22.12
C ALA A 131 8.14 14.98 -21.39
N LEU A 132 7.86 13.70 -21.08
CA LEU A 132 6.68 13.30 -20.33
C LEU A 132 6.90 13.54 -18.83
N ASP A 133 6.10 14.41 -18.23
CA ASP A 133 6.12 14.63 -16.78
C ASP A 133 5.55 13.43 -16.04
N VAL A 134 6.29 12.89 -15.05
CA VAL A 134 5.83 11.80 -14.20
C VAL A 134 4.58 12.20 -13.41
N ALA A 135 4.41 13.48 -13.08
CA ALA A 135 3.18 13.96 -12.44
C ALA A 135 1.94 13.70 -13.30
N ALA A 136 2.02 13.81 -14.63
CA ALA A 136 0.91 13.48 -15.52
C ALA A 136 0.57 11.98 -15.50
N VAL A 137 1.56 11.10 -15.31
CA VAL A 137 1.34 9.66 -15.10
C VAL A 137 0.59 9.43 -13.80
N MET A 138 1.01 10.08 -12.71
CA MET A 138 0.38 9.97 -11.40
C MET A 138 -1.06 10.48 -11.41
N GLU A 139 -1.31 11.63 -12.04
CA GLU A 139 -2.65 12.20 -12.18
C GLU A 139 -3.58 11.29 -12.99
N LYS A 140 -3.08 10.65 -14.04
CA LYS A 140 -3.85 9.69 -14.83
C LYS A 140 -4.25 8.47 -14.00
N LEU A 141 -3.36 7.93 -13.20
CA LEU A 141 -3.62 6.82 -12.29
C LEU A 141 -4.61 7.23 -11.18
N ASP A 142 -4.42 8.39 -10.55
CA ASP A 142 -5.34 8.88 -9.51
C ASP A 142 -6.75 9.12 -10.05
N SER A 143 -6.88 9.66 -11.27
CA SER A 143 -8.20 9.93 -11.87
C SER A 143 -9.03 8.68 -12.14
N ALA A 144 -8.40 7.52 -12.31
CA ALA A 144 -9.08 6.23 -12.50
C ALA A 144 -9.72 5.70 -11.20
N LYS A 145 -9.29 6.21 -10.02
CA LYS A 145 -9.78 5.80 -8.69
C LYS A 145 -9.74 4.30 -8.46
N ASN A 146 -8.74 3.62 -9.00
CA ASN A 146 -8.51 2.20 -8.81
C ASN A 146 -7.67 1.95 -7.54
N PRO A 147 -7.83 0.78 -6.87
CA PRO A 147 -7.27 0.55 -5.54
C PRO A 147 -5.76 0.30 -5.53
N VAL A 148 -5.18 -0.09 -6.67
CA VAL A 148 -3.75 -0.43 -6.79
C VAL A 148 -3.15 0.20 -8.03
N ASN A 149 -2.19 1.08 -7.82
CA ASN A 149 -1.36 1.69 -8.85
C ASN A 149 0.12 1.36 -8.60
N ILE A 150 0.84 1.00 -9.64
CA ILE A 150 2.26 0.67 -9.56
C ILE A 150 3.00 1.47 -10.63
N VAL A 151 4.01 2.22 -10.22
CA VAL A 151 4.88 2.98 -11.13
C VAL A 151 6.32 2.53 -10.92
N ILE A 152 6.96 2.04 -11.97
CA ILE A 152 8.33 1.51 -11.92
C ILE A 152 9.18 2.31 -12.91
N LEU A 153 10.16 3.03 -12.39
CA LEU A 153 11.03 3.90 -13.16
C LEU A 153 12.44 3.33 -13.19
N ASP A 154 12.74 2.58 -14.25
CA ASP A 154 14.09 2.11 -14.59
C ASP A 154 14.75 3.13 -15.52
N ALA A 155 14.94 4.35 -14.99
CA ALA A 155 15.50 5.46 -15.73
C ALA A 155 16.91 5.76 -15.28
N CYS A 156 17.86 5.73 -16.25
CA CYS A 156 19.21 6.22 -16.05
C CYS A 156 19.19 7.72 -15.79
N ARG A 157 20.09 8.19 -14.93
CA ARG A 157 20.07 9.55 -14.39
C ARG A 157 21.21 10.40 -14.92
N ASN A 158 21.80 9.99 -16.02
CA ASN A 158 22.78 10.80 -16.72
C ASN A 158 22.04 11.76 -17.64
N ASN A 159 22.36 13.05 -17.52
CA ASN A 159 21.89 14.04 -18.49
C ASN A 159 22.42 13.65 -19.89
N PRO A 160 21.56 13.19 -20.82
CA PRO A 160 22.00 12.74 -22.12
C PRO A 160 22.46 13.91 -23.03
N PHE A 161 22.16 15.14 -22.65
CA PHE A 161 22.48 16.34 -23.43
C PHE A 161 23.83 16.96 -23.06
N GLY A 162 24.55 16.34 -22.08
CA GLY A 162 25.90 16.77 -21.68
C GLY A 162 25.96 18.25 -21.28
N ASN A 163 26.95 18.97 -21.82
CA ASN A 163 27.16 20.38 -21.52
C ASN A 163 26.11 21.33 -22.16
N ARG A 164 25.27 20.85 -23.09
CA ARG A 164 24.19 21.67 -23.70
C ARG A 164 23.09 21.99 -22.68
N LEU A 165 22.77 21.05 -21.81
CA LEU A 165 21.77 21.22 -20.75
C LEU A 165 22.46 21.14 -19.39
N GLN A 166 22.63 22.27 -18.72
CA GLN A 166 23.13 22.31 -17.35
C GLN A 166 22.00 22.07 -16.35
N VAL A 167 21.81 20.81 -15.94
CA VAL A 167 20.88 20.44 -14.86
C VAL A 167 21.70 20.17 -13.61
N ASN A 168 21.54 21.01 -12.60
CA ASN A 168 22.32 20.91 -11.35
C ASN A 168 21.92 19.71 -10.45
N ALA A 169 20.82 19.03 -10.76
CA ALA A 169 20.31 17.92 -9.96
C ALA A 169 20.72 16.56 -10.55
N LYS A 170 21.44 15.77 -9.78
CA LYS A 170 21.70 14.36 -10.11
C LYS A 170 20.51 13.50 -9.67
N GLY A 171 20.00 12.66 -10.57
CA GLY A 171 18.97 11.69 -10.26
C GLY A 171 17.54 12.20 -10.33
N LEU A 172 16.54 11.30 -10.18
CA LEU A 172 15.14 11.65 -10.06
C LEU A 172 14.82 12.17 -8.65
N ALA A 173 13.93 13.14 -8.52
CA ALA A 173 13.43 13.60 -7.23
C ALA A 173 12.61 12.49 -6.54
N PRO A 174 12.62 12.44 -5.21
CA PRO A 174 11.63 11.65 -4.47
C PRO A 174 10.22 12.06 -4.90
N ILE A 175 9.33 11.08 -5.03
CA ILE A 175 7.91 11.31 -5.28
C ILE A 175 7.17 10.69 -4.10
N ASP A 176 6.31 11.46 -3.44
CA ASP A 176 5.38 10.92 -2.47
C ASP A 176 4.30 10.14 -3.22
N ALA A 177 4.11 8.88 -2.83
CA ALA A 177 3.13 8.02 -3.46
C ALA A 177 1.70 8.48 -3.09
N PRO A 178 0.83 8.85 -4.06
CA PRO A 178 -0.58 9.10 -3.81
C PRO A 178 -1.26 7.86 -3.21
N PRO A 179 -2.41 8.00 -2.53
CA PRO A 179 -3.13 6.86 -1.96
C PRO A 179 -3.30 5.70 -2.95
N GLY A 180 -3.06 4.47 -2.49
CA GLY A 180 -3.15 3.27 -3.33
C GLY A 180 -2.03 3.12 -4.37
N THR A 181 -0.89 3.80 -4.21
CA THR A 181 0.19 3.79 -5.19
C THR A 181 1.49 3.22 -4.62
N PHE A 182 2.17 2.42 -5.43
CA PHE A 182 3.54 1.95 -5.21
C PHE A 182 4.45 2.54 -6.29
N ILE A 183 5.50 3.25 -5.88
CA ILE A 183 6.47 3.84 -6.80
C ILE A 183 7.83 3.22 -6.54
N ALA A 184 8.47 2.70 -7.58
CA ALA A 184 9.80 2.11 -7.51
C ALA A 184 10.76 2.79 -8.46
N PHE A 185 11.98 2.99 -8.00
CA PHE A 185 13.09 3.58 -8.74
C PHE A 185 14.25 2.60 -8.80
N ALA A 186 14.88 2.46 -9.95
CA ALA A 186 16.05 1.61 -10.12
C ALA A 186 17.22 1.98 -9.21
N THR A 187 17.25 3.21 -8.70
CA THR A 187 18.31 3.69 -7.79
C THR A 187 17.80 4.76 -6.83
N ALA A 188 18.49 4.94 -5.70
CA ALA A 188 18.17 5.95 -4.70
C ALA A 188 18.32 7.39 -5.25
N PRO A 189 17.61 8.38 -4.70
CA PRO A 189 17.77 9.78 -5.07
C PRO A 189 19.23 10.22 -5.06
N GLY A 190 19.68 10.90 -6.13
CA GLY A 190 21.06 11.38 -6.26
C GLY A 190 22.10 10.36 -6.77
N SER A 191 21.69 9.11 -7.06
CA SER A 191 22.61 8.06 -7.56
C SER A 191 22.36 7.73 -9.03
N THR A 192 23.31 7.12 -9.74
CA THR A 192 23.20 6.66 -11.13
C THR A 192 22.90 5.16 -11.19
N ALA A 193 22.10 4.72 -12.16
CA ALA A 193 21.92 3.31 -12.47
C ALA A 193 23.03 2.83 -13.42
N ALA A 194 23.47 1.58 -13.26
CA ALA A 194 24.38 0.94 -14.20
C ALA A 194 23.57 0.20 -15.27
N ASP A 195 23.94 0.36 -16.54
CA ASP A 195 23.26 -0.30 -17.66
C ASP A 195 23.46 -1.82 -17.69
N GLY A 196 24.31 -2.40 -16.84
CA GLY A 196 24.61 -3.83 -16.84
C GLY A 196 25.35 -4.28 -18.10
N ALA A 197 26.10 -5.40 -18.00
CA ALA A 197 26.81 -6.00 -19.13
C ALA A 197 25.97 -7.07 -19.89
N GLY A 198 24.73 -7.31 -19.47
CA GLY A 198 23.85 -8.36 -19.99
C GLY A 198 22.81 -7.85 -20.97
N ARG A 199 21.85 -8.72 -21.29
CA ARG A 199 20.69 -8.41 -22.13
C ARG A 199 19.79 -7.34 -21.52
N ASN A 200 19.68 -7.35 -20.19
CA ASN A 200 18.85 -6.43 -19.40
C ASN A 200 19.73 -5.52 -18.54
N GLY A 201 19.18 -4.37 -18.20
CA GLY A 201 19.69 -3.56 -17.11
C GLY A 201 19.66 -4.33 -15.78
N LEU A 202 20.62 -4.08 -14.90
CA LEU A 202 20.77 -4.83 -13.65
C LEU A 202 19.49 -4.83 -12.80
N TYR A 203 18.78 -3.70 -12.75
CA TYR A 203 17.55 -3.58 -12.01
C TYR A 203 16.44 -4.46 -12.60
N THR A 204 16.16 -4.35 -13.89
CA THR A 204 15.11 -5.14 -14.57
C THR A 204 15.44 -6.62 -14.55
N GLN A 205 16.71 -7.05 -14.67
CA GLN A 205 17.11 -8.44 -14.51
C GLN A 205 16.63 -9.04 -13.18
N HIS A 206 16.87 -8.35 -12.05
CA HIS A 206 16.41 -8.80 -10.74
C HIS A 206 14.91 -8.68 -10.57
N LEU A 207 14.28 -7.65 -11.15
CA LEU A 207 12.85 -7.41 -11.05
C LEU A 207 12.04 -8.51 -11.71
N VAL A 208 12.36 -8.90 -12.95
CA VAL A 208 11.69 -9.98 -13.68
C VAL A 208 11.79 -11.30 -12.92
N GLN A 209 12.95 -11.62 -12.33
CA GLN A 209 13.15 -12.82 -11.52
C GLN A 209 12.33 -12.79 -10.22
N ALA A 210 12.20 -11.63 -9.60
CA ALA A 210 11.45 -11.48 -8.35
C ALA A 210 9.94 -11.51 -8.57
N ILE A 211 9.44 -10.89 -9.65
CA ILE A 211 8.02 -10.92 -10.06
C ILE A 211 7.54 -12.35 -10.28
N ALA A 212 8.36 -13.22 -10.85
CA ALA A 212 8.00 -14.62 -11.14
C ALA A 212 7.77 -15.49 -9.89
N LYS A 213 8.09 -15.00 -8.68
CA LYS A 213 7.94 -15.77 -7.43
C LYS A 213 6.48 -15.77 -6.96
N PRO A 214 5.82 -16.95 -6.84
CA PRO A 214 4.43 -17.02 -6.41
C PRO A 214 4.23 -16.59 -4.95
N GLY A 215 3.11 -15.90 -4.68
CA GLY A 215 2.67 -15.55 -3.34
C GLY A 215 3.50 -14.48 -2.63
N LEU A 216 4.46 -13.86 -3.32
CA LEU A 216 5.30 -12.83 -2.72
C LEU A 216 4.60 -11.48 -2.78
N PRO A 217 4.34 -10.79 -1.65
CA PRO A 217 3.83 -9.42 -1.65
C PRO A 217 4.77 -8.46 -2.39
N ILE A 218 4.22 -7.42 -3.00
CA ILE A 218 5.00 -6.45 -3.81
C ILE A 218 6.18 -5.86 -3.03
N GLU A 219 6.00 -5.54 -1.76
CA GLU A 219 7.05 -4.99 -0.89
C GLU A 219 8.22 -5.98 -0.75
N GLU A 220 7.94 -7.28 -0.61
CA GLU A 220 8.97 -8.32 -0.53
C GLU A 220 9.62 -8.59 -1.90
N VAL A 221 8.87 -8.43 -3.02
CA VAL A 221 9.44 -8.45 -4.37
C VAL A 221 10.52 -7.38 -4.49
N PHE A 222 10.18 -6.11 -4.19
CA PHE A 222 11.13 -5.00 -4.35
C PHE A 222 12.24 -5.01 -3.31
N LYS A 223 12.02 -5.52 -2.12
CA LYS A 223 13.08 -5.79 -1.15
C LYS A 223 14.10 -6.82 -1.66
N ALA A 224 13.62 -7.89 -2.31
CA ALA A 224 14.50 -8.89 -2.94
C ALA A 224 15.28 -8.29 -4.12
N VAL A 225 14.63 -7.47 -4.96
CA VAL A 225 15.28 -6.72 -6.04
C VAL A 225 16.38 -5.82 -5.50
N ARG A 226 16.08 -5.03 -4.47
CA ARG A 226 17.08 -4.14 -3.83
C ARG A 226 18.28 -4.92 -3.31
N ALA A 227 18.04 -6.05 -2.64
CA ALA A 227 19.13 -6.89 -2.13
C ALA A 227 20.01 -7.46 -3.25
N GLY A 228 19.41 -7.93 -4.35
CA GLY A 228 20.11 -8.46 -5.51
C GLY A 228 20.93 -7.39 -6.24
N VAL A 229 20.29 -6.28 -6.61
CA VAL A 229 20.94 -5.16 -7.30
C VAL A 229 22.10 -4.58 -6.46
N ARG A 230 21.86 -4.37 -5.18
CA ARG A 230 22.89 -3.87 -4.26
C ARG A 230 24.10 -4.80 -4.17
N LYS A 231 23.88 -6.10 -4.11
CA LYS A 231 24.93 -7.12 -4.07
C LYS A 231 25.74 -7.11 -5.36
N ASP A 232 25.08 -7.22 -6.52
CA ASP A 232 25.74 -7.40 -7.81
C ASP A 232 26.39 -6.11 -8.33
N SER A 233 25.86 -4.94 -7.94
CA SER A 233 26.49 -3.64 -8.19
C SER A 233 27.59 -3.29 -7.18
N LYS A 234 27.90 -4.16 -6.21
CA LYS A 234 28.86 -3.89 -5.10
C LYS A 234 28.51 -2.59 -4.34
N ASN A 235 27.24 -2.37 -4.06
CA ASN A 235 26.64 -1.18 -3.43
C ASN A 235 26.67 0.11 -4.29
N ALA A 236 27.04 0.05 -5.58
CA ALA A 236 27.03 1.22 -6.46
C ALA A 236 25.58 1.64 -6.83
N GLN A 237 24.64 0.68 -6.86
CA GLN A 237 23.23 0.93 -7.16
C GLN A 237 22.35 0.37 -6.05
N VAL A 238 21.51 1.22 -5.48
CA VAL A 238 20.56 0.85 -4.42
C VAL A 238 19.16 1.27 -4.85
N PRO A 239 18.30 0.35 -5.29
CA PRO A 239 16.91 0.63 -5.62
C PRO A 239 16.15 1.24 -4.43
N TRP A 240 15.19 2.10 -4.74
CA TRP A 240 14.38 2.82 -3.78
C TRP A 240 12.90 2.65 -4.12
N GLU A 241 12.04 2.61 -3.11
CA GLU A 241 10.59 2.64 -3.28
C GLU A 241 9.91 3.57 -2.29
N SER A 242 8.73 4.07 -2.70
CA SER A 242 7.76 4.77 -1.87
C SER A 242 6.40 4.09 -2.08
N THR A 243 5.69 3.77 -1.01
CA THR A 243 4.40 3.07 -1.10
C THR A 243 3.37 3.69 -0.20
N SER A 244 2.15 3.80 -0.71
CA SER A 244 0.92 4.12 0.00
C SER A 244 -0.16 3.08 -0.27
N LEU A 245 0.24 1.86 -0.69
CA LEU A 245 -0.71 0.77 -0.90
C LEU A 245 -1.40 0.39 0.41
N GLU A 246 -2.71 0.36 0.39
CA GLU A 246 -3.54 -0.06 1.52
C GLU A 246 -3.93 -1.54 1.42
N THR A 247 -3.76 -2.15 0.24
CA THR A 247 -4.10 -3.55 -0.04
C THR A 247 -2.85 -4.35 -0.37
N THR A 248 -2.80 -5.59 0.08
CA THR A 248 -1.72 -6.50 -0.31
C THR A 248 -1.83 -6.83 -1.80
N PHE A 249 -0.80 -6.53 -2.57
CA PHE A 249 -0.69 -6.91 -3.96
C PHE A 249 0.40 -7.96 -4.14
N ALA A 250 0.12 -9.00 -4.92
CA ALA A 250 1.10 -9.96 -5.40
C ALA A 250 0.98 -10.13 -6.92
N PHE A 251 2.11 -10.20 -7.61
CA PHE A 251 2.12 -10.45 -9.06
C PHE A 251 1.53 -11.82 -9.38
N HIS A 252 1.90 -12.85 -8.64
CA HIS A 252 1.33 -14.19 -8.72
C HIS A 252 0.70 -14.59 -7.39
N GLU A 253 -0.49 -15.16 -7.43
CA GLU A 253 -1.12 -15.71 -6.24
C GLU A 253 -0.31 -16.92 -5.72
N ALA A 254 -0.32 -17.15 -4.40
CA ALA A 254 0.26 -18.35 -3.85
C ALA A 254 -0.47 -19.58 -4.42
N PRO A 255 0.24 -20.66 -4.77
CA PRO A 255 -0.42 -21.91 -5.13
C PRO A 255 -1.35 -22.33 -4.00
N LEU A 256 -2.61 -22.63 -4.33
CA LEU A 256 -3.51 -23.25 -3.35
C LEU A 256 -2.84 -24.54 -2.85
N PRO A 257 -2.77 -24.78 -1.52
CA PRO A 257 -2.26 -26.03 -1.01
C PRO A 257 -3.08 -27.17 -1.63
N LYS A 258 -2.42 -28.10 -2.33
CA LYS A 258 -3.07 -29.34 -2.82
C LYS A 258 -3.74 -30.02 -1.63
N PRO A 259 -5.04 -30.35 -1.71
CA PRO A 259 -5.64 -31.15 -0.66
C PRO A 259 -4.84 -32.45 -0.53
N PRO A 260 -4.53 -32.88 0.70
CA PRO A 260 -3.84 -34.13 0.90
C PRO A 260 -4.69 -35.28 0.30
N PRO A 261 -4.07 -36.33 -0.30
CA PRO A 261 -4.81 -37.45 -0.83
C PRO A 261 -5.66 -38.05 0.29
N VAL A 262 -6.96 -38.18 0.07
CA VAL A 262 -7.90 -38.79 1.00
C VAL A 262 -7.58 -40.29 1.03
N ALA A 263 -6.77 -40.72 2.01
CA ALA A 263 -6.63 -42.13 2.36
C ALA A 263 -7.90 -42.55 3.12
N VAL A 264 -8.75 -43.32 2.46
CA VAL A 264 -9.88 -43.99 3.12
C VAL A 264 -9.29 -45.10 4.00
N ALA A 265 -9.07 -44.81 5.27
CA ALA A 265 -8.74 -45.79 6.29
C ALA A 265 -9.94 -45.93 7.24
N ALA A 266 -10.38 -47.20 7.37
CA ALA A 266 -11.50 -47.59 8.18
C ALA A 266 -11.36 -47.19 9.67
N ALA A 267 -12.45 -46.73 10.23
CA ALA A 267 -12.57 -46.25 11.60
C ALA A 267 -12.26 -47.32 12.66
N LYS A 268 -11.38 -46.95 13.62
CA LYS A 268 -11.32 -47.54 14.95
C LYS A 268 -11.34 -46.39 15.96
N PRO A 269 -12.16 -46.44 17.01
CA PRO A 269 -12.28 -45.30 17.92
C PRO A 269 -11.04 -45.21 18.82
N ALA A 270 -10.36 -44.08 18.72
CA ALA A 270 -9.25 -43.73 19.60
C ALA A 270 -9.46 -42.35 20.22
N ALA A 271 -9.05 -42.26 21.46
CA ALA A 271 -9.17 -41.17 22.41
C ALA A 271 -8.98 -39.75 21.83
N GLN A 272 -9.69 -38.80 22.44
CA GLN A 272 -9.65 -37.35 22.14
C GLN A 272 -8.21 -36.83 22.16
N ALA A 273 -7.71 -36.50 20.96
CA ALA A 273 -6.54 -35.64 20.76
C ALA A 273 -6.94 -34.18 20.80
N PRO A 274 -6.07 -33.26 21.25
CA PRO A 274 -6.41 -31.84 21.37
C PRO A 274 -6.75 -31.23 20.01
N SER A 275 -7.82 -30.43 19.98
CA SER A 275 -8.38 -29.76 18.80
C SER A 275 -7.32 -29.07 17.96
N PRO A 276 -7.40 -29.15 16.60
CA PRO A 276 -6.49 -28.41 15.72
C PRO A 276 -6.65 -26.92 15.97
N ARG A 277 -5.51 -26.23 16.15
CA ARG A 277 -5.47 -24.76 16.26
C ARG A 277 -6.14 -24.18 15.02
N ARG A 278 -7.31 -23.60 15.22
CA ARG A 278 -8.02 -22.80 14.23
C ARG A 278 -7.07 -21.69 13.81
N SER A 279 -6.67 -21.64 12.54
CA SER A 279 -5.98 -20.48 11.96
C SER A 279 -6.86 -19.26 12.20
N LEU A 280 -6.37 -18.32 13.02
CA LEU A 280 -7.10 -17.12 13.36
C LEU A 280 -7.34 -16.31 12.10
N PRO A 281 -8.53 -15.73 11.93
CA PRO A 281 -8.85 -14.91 10.78
C PRO A 281 -7.91 -13.69 10.76
N LEU A 282 -7.44 -13.32 9.55
CA LEU A 282 -6.83 -12.02 9.28
C LEU A 282 -7.71 -10.94 9.90
N ALA A 283 -7.15 -10.08 10.77
CA ALA A 283 -7.91 -8.92 11.21
C ALA A 283 -8.07 -7.97 10.01
N ALA A 284 -9.28 -7.88 9.49
CA ALA A 284 -9.65 -6.94 8.44
C ALA A 284 -9.68 -5.51 8.99
N PRO A 285 -9.54 -4.49 8.14
CA PRO A 285 -9.77 -3.10 8.54
C PRO A 285 -11.13 -2.95 9.22
N PRO A 286 -11.24 -2.15 10.30
CA PRO A 286 -12.52 -1.92 10.96
C PRO A 286 -13.46 -1.12 10.06
N ALA A 287 -14.74 -1.42 10.11
CA ALA A 287 -15.78 -0.55 9.57
C ALA A 287 -16.34 0.31 10.70
N PHE A 288 -16.04 1.60 10.71
CA PHE A 288 -16.59 2.55 11.68
C PHE A 288 -17.99 3.03 11.29
N ASN A 289 -18.83 3.25 12.30
CA ASN A 289 -20.13 3.87 12.15
C ASN A 289 -20.24 5.14 12.99
N VAL A 290 -21.05 6.09 12.55
CA VAL A 290 -21.35 7.28 13.35
C VAL A 290 -22.02 6.85 14.65
N GLY A 291 -21.47 7.28 15.78
CA GLY A 291 -21.92 6.88 17.11
C GLY A 291 -21.04 5.80 17.77
N ASP A 292 -20.19 5.06 17.02
CA ASP A 292 -19.22 4.15 17.65
C ASP A 292 -18.44 4.90 18.73
N THR A 293 -18.38 4.33 19.94
CA THR A 293 -17.81 5.00 21.11
C THR A 293 -16.90 4.06 21.90
N TRP A 294 -15.75 4.55 22.32
CA TRP A 294 -14.79 3.85 23.17
C TRP A 294 -14.38 4.74 24.32
N ASN A 295 -14.46 4.22 25.54
CA ASN A 295 -14.01 4.90 26.77
C ASN A 295 -12.80 4.19 27.33
N TYR A 296 -11.76 4.95 27.62
CA TYR A 296 -10.51 4.44 28.17
C TYR A 296 -10.24 5.02 29.55
N ARG A 297 -9.73 4.18 30.46
CA ARG A 297 -9.04 4.61 31.66
C ARG A 297 -7.56 4.73 31.29
N ILE A 298 -6.98 5.89 31.54
CA ILE A 298 -5.58 6.18 31.26
C ILE A 298 -4.90 6.48 32.59
N THR A 299 -3.92 5.65 32.93
CA THR A 299 -3.12 5.79 34.16
C THR A 299 -1.74 6.29 33.78
N ASN A 300 -1.32 7.42 34.35
CA ASN A 300 0.06 7.87 34.29
C ASN A 300 0.89 7.03 35.27
N MET A 301 1.84 6.23 34.75
CA MET A 301 2.64 5.31 35.53
C MET A 301 3.77 5.99 36.32
N LEU A 302 4.01 7.29 36.09
CA LEU A 302 5.02 8.05 36.82
C LEU A 302 4.49 8.56 38.16
N ASP A 303 3.23 8.95 38.26
CA ASP A 303 2.60 9.55 39.42
C ASP A 303 1.29 8.88 39.84
N GLN A 304 0.89 7.80 39.17
CA GLN A 304 -0.34 6.99 39.39
C GLN A 304 -1.64 7.79 39.22
N THR A 305 -1.59 8.98 38.63
CA THR A 305 -2.81 9.75 38.34
C THR A 305 -3.63 9.06 37.24
N GLN A 306 -4.95 9.15 37.35
CA GLN A 306 -5.88 8.54 36.38
C GLN A 306 -6.74 9.61 35.72
N ARG A 307 -7.00 9.42 34.44
CA ARG A 307 -7.93 10.23 33.64
C ARG A 307 -8.77 9.34 32.72
N GLN A 308 -9.90 9.85 32.30
CA GLN A 308 -10.71 9.19 31.28
C GLN A 308 -10.44 9.79 29.91
N GLY A 309 -10.40 8.93 28.90
CA GLY A 309 -10.35 9.30 27.50
C GLY A 309 -11.55 8.74 26.76
N GLN A 310 -12.23 9.56 25.97
CA GLN A 310 -13.35 9.10 25.14
C GLN A 310 -13.06 9.37 23.68
N MET A 311 -13.35 8.37 22.85
CA MET A 311 -13.40 8.51 21.41
C MET A 311 -14.80 8.12 20.94
N ARG A 312 -15.49 9.08 20.30
CA ARG A 312 -16.82 8.85 19.71
C ARG A 312 -16.81 9.36 18.28
N VAL A 313 -17.19 8.53 17.34
CA VAL A 313 -17.33 8.93 15.93
C VAL A 313 -18.50 9.89 15.80
N LYS A 314 -18.19 11.14 15.40
CA LYS A 314 -19.18 12.21 15.20
C LYS A 314 -19.67 12.27 13.76
N ALA A 315 -18.79 12.06 12.78
CA ALA A 315 -19.09 12.08 11.37
C ALA A 315 -18.04 11.28 10.60
N ILE A 316 -18.40 10.79 9.43
CA ILE A 316 -17.51 10.18 8.43
C ILE A 316 -17.73 10.95 7.14
N LYS A 317 -16.65 11.45 6.52
CA LYS A 317 -16.68 12.21 5.26
C LYS A 317 -15.57 11.72 4.35
N GLY A 318 -15.93 11.01 3.28
CA GLY A 318 -14.94 10.32 2.45
C GLY A 318 -14.14 9.33 3.29
N ASP A 319 -12.83 9.43 3.28
CA ASP A 319 -11.92 8.55 4.01
C ASP A 319 -11.54 9.09 5.40
N GLU A 320 -12.17 10.18 5.86
CA GLU A 320 -11.89 10.81 7.15
C GLU A 320 -12.98 10.51 8.18
N VAL A 321 -12.54 10.16 9.38
CA VAL A 321 -13.37 9.93 10.58
C VAL A 321 -13.16 11.09 11.55
N PHE A 322 -14.22 11.84 11.82
CA PHE A 322 -14.25 12.96 12.76
C PHE A 322 -14.74 12.49 14.11
N TYR A 323 -13.96 12.70 15.15
CA TYR A 323 -14.33 12.33 16.53
C TYR A 323 -14.85 13.54 17.32
N ALA A 324 -15.70 13.27 18.32
CA ALA A 324 -16.33 14.30 19.13
C ALA A 324 -15.35 15.15 19.94
N ASN A 325 -14.17 14.61 20.25
CA ASN A 325 -13.08 15.30 20.96
C ASN A 325 -12.21 16.19 20.04
N GLY A 326 -12.57 16.34 18.76
CA GLY A 326 -11.83 17.16 17.79
C GLY A 326 -10.71 16.41 17.04
N ASN A 327 -10.47 15.13 17.35
CA ASN A 327 -9.53 14.31 16.59
C ASN A 327 -10.07 14.04 15.20
N ILE A 328 -9.16 13.87 14.24
CA ILE A 328 -9.45 13.42 12.87
C ILE A 328 -8.57 12.22 12.60
N GLY A 329 -9.12 11.19 11.99
CA GLY A 329 -8.40 9.98 11.61
C GLY A 329 -8.88 9.42 10.30
N ASP A 330 -8.23 8.34 9.84
CA ASP A 330 -8.61 7.57 8.66
C ASP A 330 -9.61 6.44 8.99
N MET A 331 -10.07 5.75 7.96
CA MET A 331 -11.06 4.64 8.08
C MET A 331 -10.51 3.39 8.80
N VAL A 332 -9.21 3.34 9.08
CA VAL A 332 -8.60 2.24 9.86
C VAL A 332 -8.29 2.66 11.29
N GLY A 333 -8.52 3.94 11.64
CA GLY A 333 -8.40 4.47 13.00
C GLY A 333 -7.07 5.12 13.33
N ASN A 334 -6.21 5.36 12.34
CA ASN A 334 -5.02 6.18 12.53
C ASN A 334 -5.40 7.65 12.58
N MET A 335 -4.66 8.44 13.37
CA MET A 335 -4.94 9.86 13.56
C MET A 335 -4.06 10.70 12.65
N SER A 336 -4.67 11.58 11.87
CA SER A 336 -4.00 12.68 11.17
C SER A 336 -3.96 13.95 12.01
N ARG A 337 -4.92 14.09 12.94
CA ARG A 337 -4.99 15.20 13.89
C ARG A 337 -5.43 14.72 15.26
N VAL A 338 -4.70 15.16 16.31
CA VAL A 338 -5.02 14.89 17.71
C VAL A 338 -5.12 16.20 18.48
N VAL A 339 -6.22 16.40 19.20
CA VAL A 339 -6.41 17.54 20.12
C VAL A 339 -6.13 17.05 21.54
N ARG A 340 -5.06 17.55 22.11
CA ARG A 340 -4.64 17.22 23.48
C ARG A 340 -5.41 18.04 24.52
N GLN A 341 -5.42 17.56 25.76
CA GLN A 341 -5.89 18.34 26.91
C GLN A 341 -5.11 19.67 26.96
N GLY A 342 -5.82 20.80 27.08
CA GLY A 342 -5.22 22.14 27.00
C GLY A 342 -5.24 22.75 25.58
N GLY A 343 -5.84 22.09 24.59
CA GLY A 343 -6.07 22.64 23.26
C GLY A 343 -4.89 22.58 22.29
N THR A 344 -3.75 22.01 22.71
CA THR A 344 -2.62 21.78 21.79
C THR A 344 -3.03 20.80 20.70
N VAL A 345 -2.80 21.19 19.44
CA VAL A 345 -3.09 20.36 18.27
C VAL A 345 -1.80 19.72 17.79
N GLU A 346 -1.89 18.41 17.53
CA GLU A 346 -0.87 17.64 16.83
C GLU A 346 -1.40 17.24 15.48
N GLU A 347 -0.62 17.47 14.45
CA GLU A 347 -0.91 17.04 13.07
C GLU A 347 0.18 16.10 12.59
N MET A 348 -0.21 15.05 11.88
CA MET A 348 0.68 14.00 11.40
C MET A 348 0.46 13.75 9.92
N HIS A 349 1.54 13.75 9.15
CA HIS A 349 1.54 13.55 7.69
C HIS A 349 2.61 12.52 7.28
N PRO A 350 2.21 11.38 6.70
CA PRO A 350 0.87 10.83 6.74
C PRO A 350 0.41 10.58 8.18
N SER A 351 -0.79 10.01 8.40
CA SER A 351 -1.36 9.74 9.73
C SER A 351 -0.38 9.00 10.67
N ASN A 352 -0.70 8.86 11.94
CA ASN A 352 0.24 8.32 12.96
C ASN A 352 0.62 6.84 12.81
N HIS A 353 0.12 6.14 11.79
CA HIS A 353 0.40 4.73 11.52
C HIS A 353 0.28 3.84 12.78
N PHE A 354 -0.77 4.05 13.55
CA PHE A 354 -1.01 3.28 14.76
C PHE A 354 -1.60 1.91 14.45
N TYR A 355 -2.44 1.83 13.42
CA TYR A 355 -3.06 0.59 12.94
C TYR A 355 -2.71 0.37 11.46
N LEU A 356 -2.14 -0.77 11.15
CA LEU A 356 -1.83 -1.18 9.77
C LEU A 356 -2.45 -2.54 9.49
N PHE A 357 -3.17 -2.62 8.39
CA PHE A 357 -3.91 -3.83 8.00
C PHE A 357 -3.37 -4.43 6.70
N PRO A 358 -3.50 -5.75 6.50
CA PRO A 358 -4.10 -6.71 7.43
C PRO A 358 -3.18 -7.03 8.62
N MET A 359 -3.69 -6.92 9.85
CA MET A 359 -2.94 -7.34 11.04
C MET A 359 -2.89 -8.86 11.11
N ARG A 360 -1.69 -9.42 11.07
CA ARG A 360 -1.43 -10.85 11.24
C ARG A 360 -0.15 -11.06 12.03
N THR A 361 -0.08 -12.10 12.80
CA THR A 361 1.14 -12.48 13.53
C THR A 361 2.35 -12.56 12.60
N GLY A 362 3.44 -11.90 12.97
CA GLY A 362 4.69 -11.82 12.21
C GLY A 362 4.74 -10.68 11.17
N ALA A 363 3.64 -9.94 10.95
CA ALA A 363 3.69 -8.73 10.13
C ALA A 363 4.55 -7.65 10.79
N ALA A 364 5.32 -6.93 9.98
CA ALA A 364 6.17 -5.83 10.44
C ALA A 364 6.25 -4.75 9.36
N TRP A 365 6.34 -3.49 9.78
CA TRP A 365 6.44 -2.31 8.91
C TRP A 365 7.47 -1.33 9.43
N ASP A 366 8.21 -0.71 8.50
CA ASP A 366 9.12 0.40 8.73
C ASP A 366 8.61 1.61 7.96
N LEU A 367 8.23 2.66 8.66
CA LEU A 367 7.54 3.82 8.12
C LEU A 367 8.21 5.12 8.54
N THR A 368 7.94 6.19 7.82
CA THR A 368 8.35 7.55 8.21
C THR A 368 7.13 8.45 8.18
N SER A 369 7.07 9.41 9.10
CA SER A 369 6.05 10.45 9.09
C SER A 369 6.61 11.75 9.67
N VAL A 370 5.87 12.82 9.49
CA VAL A 370 6.16 14.13 10.06
C VAL A 370 5.05 14.47 11.05
N GLN A 371 5.44 14.87 12.25
CA GLN A 371 4.52 15.34 13.29
C GLN A 371 4.75 16.82 13.56
N MET A 372 3.68 17.59 13.58
CA MET A 372 3.68 18.99 14.00
C MET A 372 2.94 19.12 15.33
N ILE A 373 3.58 19.75 16.30
CA ILE A 373 3.00 20.04 17.62
C ILE A 373 3.14 21.54 17.86
N GLY A 374 2.06 22.28 17.70
CA GLY A 374 2.10 23.74 17.69
C GLY A 374 3.01 24.24 16.56
N GLN A 375 4.09 24.96 16.90
CA GLN A 375 5.07 25.47 15.91
C GLN A 375 6.28 24.54 15.71
N ARG A 376 6.35 23.42 16.39
CA ARG A 376 7.50 22.50 16.28
C ARG A 376 7.19 21.33 15.35
N THR A 377 8.16 21.00 14.51
CA THR A 377 8.08 19.88 13.56
C THR A 377 9.08 18.80 13.96
N TYR A 378 8.63 17.55 13.89
CA TYR A 378 9.41 16.36 14.21
C TYR A 378 9.40 15.40 13.04
N ASP A 379 10.56 14.86 12.70
CA ASP A 379 10.69 13.72 11.79
C ASP A 379 10.58 12.43 12.61
N LEU A 380 9.74 11.51 12.16
CA LEU A 380 9.46 10.25 12.85
C LEU A 380 9.90 9.08 11.96
N LYS A 381 10.59 8.09 12.59
CA LYS A 381 10.81 6.76 12.01
C LYS A 381 10.06 5.77 12.89
N VAL A 382 9.12 5.05 12.30
CA VAL A 382 8.21 4.15 13.01
C VAL A 382 8.48 2.72 12.58
N ASN A 383 8.79 1.85 13.53
CA ASN A 383 8.87 0.40 13.36
C ASN A 383 7.67 -0.22 14.06
N LEU A 384 6.90 -1.03 13.38
CA LEU A 384 5.73 -1.70 13.91
C LEU A 384 5.80 -3.20 13.65
N LYS A 385 5.50 -4.02 14.68
CA LYS A 385 5.54 -5.48 14.60
C LYS A 385 4.32 -6.08 15.28
N VAL A 386 3.66 -7.01 14.60
CA VAL A 386 2.51 -7.76 15.13
C VAL A 386 2.98 -9.09 15.71
N GLY A 387 2.72 -9.30 16.99
CA GLY A 387 2.97 -10.53 17.74
C GLY A 387 1.82 -11.54 17.63
N ALA A 388 1.78 -12.45 18.58
CA ALA A 388 0.70 -13.43 18.69
C ALA A 388 -0.57 -12.78 19.29
N GLU A 389 -1.69 -13.48 19.17
CA GLU A 389 -2.88 -13.16 19.96
C GLU A 389 -2.69 -13.63 21.39
N GLU A 390 -2.92 -12.75 22.34
CA GLU A 390 -2.74 -12.97 23.78
C GLU A 390 -4.02 -12.63 24.55
N GLU A 391 -4.23 -13.26 25.68
CA GLU A 391 -5.25 -12.88 26.65
C GLU A 391 -4.64 -11.87 27.63
N VAL A 392 -5.32 -10.74 27.81
CA VAL A 392 -4.87 -9.65 28.67
C VAL A 392 -5.97 -9.19 29.63
N ASP A 393 -5.58 -8.74 30.80
CA ASP A 393 -6.49 -8.15 31.79
C ASP A 393 -6.73 -6.67 31.45
N THR A 394 -8.00 -6.33 31.25
CA THR A 394 -8.49 -4.96 30.98
C THR A 394 -9.45 -4.52 32.06
N ALA A 395 -9.84 -3.25 32.05
CA ALA A 395 -10.88 -2.75 32.95
C ALA A 395 -12.25 -3.42 32.71
N MET A 396 -12.44 -4.11 31.59
CA MET A 396 -13.63 -4.90 31.24
C MET A 396 -13.49 -6.40 31.56
N GLY A 397 -12.40 -6.80 32.21
CA GLY A 397 -12.06 -8.20 32.44
C GLY A 397 -11.07 -8.74 31.39
N LYS A 398 -10.97 -10.09 31.32
CA LYS A 398 -10.06 -10.75 30.39
C LYS A 398 -10.54 -10.65 28.95
N MET A 399 -9.69 -10.15 28.08
CA MET A 399 -9.96 -10.00 26.65
C MET A 399 -8.80 -10.50 25.81
N ARG A 400 -9.07 -11.00 24.61
CA ARG A 400 -8.03 -11.42 23.67
C ARG A 400 -7.74 -10.33 22.67
N GLY A 401 -6.47 -10.13 22.31
CA GLY A 401 -6.05 -9.19 21.30
C GLY A 401 -4.74 -9.58 20.64
N LEU A 402 -4.54 -9.11 19.40
CA LEU A 402 -3.25 -9.20 18.72
C LEU A 402 -2.28 -8.22 19.39
N ARG A 403 -1.18 -8.72 19.92
CA ARG A 403 -0.11 -7.87 20.48
C ARG A 403 0.60 -7.15 19.35
N VAL A 404 0.76 -5.84 19.50
CA VAL A 404 1.47 -4.98 18.56
C VAL A 404 2.52 -4.18 19.30
N GLU A 405 3.74 -4.22 18.81
CA GLU A 405 4.86 -3.41 19.27
C GLU A 405 5.12 -2.31 18.24
N ARG A 406 5.16 -1.06 18.70
CA ARG A 406 5.46 0.11 17.86
C ARG A 406 6.56 0.92 18.50
N VAL A 407 7.68 1.08 17.79
CA VAL A 407 8.82 1.90 18.21
C VAL A 407 8.92 3.09 17.27
N THR A 408 8.92 4.30 17.82
CA THR A 408 9.01 5.55 17.06
C THR A 408 10.25 6.32 17.51
N HIS A 409 11.23 6.44 16.64
CA HIS A 409 12.33 7.37 16.81
C HIS A 409 11.89 8.75 16.30
N TRP A 410 11.97 9.76 17.14
CA TRP A 410 11.58 11.13 16.81
C TRP A 410 12.76 12.08 16.93
N LYS A 411 12.82 13.07 16.03
CA LYS A 411 13.83 14.12 16.04
C LYS A 411 13.20 15.46 15.66
N ALA A 412 13.39 16.46 16.49
CA ALA A 412 12.94 17.81 16.21
C ALA A 412 13.78 18.44 15.10
N ARG A 413 13.15 19.08 14.12
CA ARG A 413 13.84 19.74 12.99
C ARG A 413 14.63 20.97 13.43
N ASP A 414 14.26 21.60 14.55
CA ASP A 414 15.02 22.70 15.16
C ASP A 414 16.31 22.25 15.89
N GLY A 415 16.61 20.95 15.87
CA GLY A 415 17.75 20.34 16.55
C GLY A 415 17.62 20.26 18.08
N LYS A 416 16.52 20.73 18.66
CA LYS A 416 16.30 20.79 20.11
C LYS A 416 15.52 19.59 20.64
N GLY A 417 16.06 18.39 20.45
CA GLY A 417 15.56 17.17 21.04
C GLY A 417 15.34 16.04 20.05
N ALA A 418 15.60 14.85 20.53
CA ALA A 418 15.32 13.59 19.89
C ALA A 418 15.02 12.55 20.98
N GLY A 419 14.52 11.39 20.57
CA GLY A 419 14.23 10.31 21.51
C GLY A 419 13.44 9.18 20.88
N VAL A 420 12.93 8.31 21.74
CA VAL A 420 12.16 7.14 21.35
C VAL A 420 10.83 7.12 22.09
N ASN A 421 9.75 6.85 21.38
CA ASN A 421 8.46 6.50 21.93
C ASN A 421 8.18 5.04 21.61
N THR A 422 7.85 4.25 22.61
CA THR A 422 7.46 2.85 22.49
C THR A 422 6.00 2.69 22.86
N TRP A 423 5.27 1.91 22.08
CA TRP A 423 3.94 1.42 22.38
C TRP A 423 3.94 -0.11 22.31
N THR A 424 3.37 -0.74 23.32
CA THR A 424 2.88 -2.13 23.24
C THR A 424 1.39 -2.09 23.46
N TYR A 425 0.60 -2.58 22.49
CA TYR A 425 -0.85 -2.57 22.62
C TYR A 425 -1.46 -3.86 22.06
N TRP A 426 -2.67 -4.16 22.49
CA TRP A 426 -3.44 -5.33 22.04
C TRP A 426 -4.68 -4.87 21.27
N TYR A 427 -4.68 -5.18 19.98
CA TYR A 427 -5.79 -4.88 19.08
C TYR A 427 -6.83 -6.00 19.08
N ASN A 428 -8.11 -5.65 19.21
CA ASN A 428 -9.21 -6.60 19.09
C ASN A 428 -10.16 -6.18 17.95
N ALA A 429 -10.37 -7.07 16.96
CA ALA A 429 -11.14 -6.79 15.77
C ALA A 429 -12.64 -6.56 16.07
N ASN A 430 -13.20 -7.23 17.08
CA ASN A 430 -14.61 -7.05 17.48
C ASN A 430 -14.84 -5.70 18.16
N VAL A 431 -13.82 -5.17 18.81
CA VAL A 431 -13.83 -3.81 19.42
C VAL A 431 -13.47 -2.75 18.40
N LYS A 432 -12.86 -3.14 17.27
CA LYS A 432 -12.33 -2.27 16.21
C LYS A 432 -11.16 -1.37 16.65
N ARG A 433 -10.57 -1.59 17.83
CA ARG A 433 -9.50 -0.77 18.42
C ARG A 433 -8.65 -1.54 19.43
N MET A 434 -7.65 -0.86 20.00
CA MET A 434 -6.89 -1.43 21.12
C MET A 434 -7.78 -1.60 22.35
N ILE A 435 -7.56 -2.70 23.08
CA ILE A 435 -8.23 -3.01 24.35
C ILE A 435 -7.34 -2.70 25.56
N LEU A 436 -6.03 -2.75 25.37
CA LEU A 436 -4.99 -2.41 26.32
C LEU A 436 -3.82 -1.80 25.56
N GLY A 437 -3.12 -0.83 26.14
CA GLY A 437 -1.90 -0.28 25.58
C GLY A 437 -1.02 0.35 26.65
N GLU A 438 0.29 0.21 26.49
CA GLU A 438 1.30 0.87 27.33
C GLU A 438 2.25 1.65 26.43
N THR A 439 2.55 2.89 26.83
CA THR A 439 3.46 3.76 26.10
C THR A 439 4.50 4.38 27.01
N THR A 440 5.72 4.47 26.50
CA THR A 440 6.81 5.20 27.15
C THR A 440 7.51 6.07 26.12
N THR A 441 7.77 7.33 26.49
CA THR A 441 8.57 8.26 25.70
C THR A 441 9.81 8.67 26.47
N VAL A 442 10.98 8.46 25.87
CA VAL A 442 12.28 8.75 26.48
C VAL A 442 13.08 9.62 25.51
N THR A 443 13.73 10.66 26.03
CA THR A 443 14.70 11.46 25.25
C THR A 443 16.02 10.72 25.09
N ASP A 444 16.85 11.10 24.11
CA ASP A 444 18.21 10.56 23.95
C ASP A 444 19.11 10.79 25.20
N ALA A 445 18.78 11.77 26.03
CA ALA A 445 19.43 12.00 27.33
C ALA A 445 18.88 11.09 28.47
N GLY A 446 18.01 10.12 28.16
CA GLY A 446 17.44 9.17 29.12
C GLY A 446 16.30 9.73 29.97
N LYS A 447 15.83 10.96 29.75
CA LYS A 447 14.71 11.53 30.52
C LYS A 447 13.39 10.93 30.04
N VAL A 448 12.61 10.32 30.93
CA VAL A 448 11.25 9.84 30.65
C VAL A 448 10.32 11.07 30.60
N LEU A 449 9.66 11.24 29.44
CA LEU A 449 8.70 12.33 29.22
C LEU A 449 7.26 11.88 29.46
N GLN A 450 6.97 10.59 29.19
CA GLN A 450 5.65 9.98 29.30
C GLN A 450 5.80 8.50 29.63
N HIS A 451 4.95 8.01 30.53
CA HIS A 451 4.74 6.58 30.75
C HIS A 451 3.28 6.38 31.14
N GLU A 452 2.47 5.83 30.24
CA GLU A 452 1.03 5.71 30.44
C GLU A 452 0.54 4.30 30.09
N ARG A 453 -0.49 3.87 30.81
CA ARG A 453 -1.26 2.65 30.53
C ARG A 453 -2.69 3.04 30.16
N HIS A 454 -3.17 2.57 29.02
CA HIS A 454 -4.49 2.82 28.45
C HIS A 454 -5.30 1.53 28.47
N GLU A 455 -6.42 1.50 29.20
CA GLU A 455 -7.29 0.32 29.33
C GLU A 455 -8.68 0.65 28.81
N LEU A 456 -9.22 -0.18 27.94
CA LEU A 456 -10.61 -0.06 27.50
C LEU A 456 -11.53 -0.31 28.70
N ALA A 457 -12.33 0.67 29.04
CA ALA A 457 -13.27 0.62 30.17
C ALA A 457 -14.71 0.31 29.74
N SER A 458 -15.09 0.75 28.54
CA SER A 458 -16.35 0.38 27.89
C SER A 458 -16.34 0.76 26.42
N TYR A 459 -17.22 0.15 25.62
CA TYR A 459 -17.43 0.54 24.22
C TYR A 459 -18.89 0.28 23.81
N GLU A 460 -19.33 1.02 22.79
CA GLU A 460 -20.63 0.86 22.13
C GLU A 460 -20.42 1.00 20.64
N LEU A 461 -20.79 -0.03 19.87
CA LEU A 461 -20.70 -0.05 18.42
C LEU A 461 -22.12 0.02 17.83
N LYS A 462 -22.26 0.83 16.77
CA LYS A 462 -23.53 1.05 16.06
C LYS A 462 -23.63 0.23 14.78
#